data_1fefabfbfa28d4ad7d52e2b189781f87
#
_entry.id   1fefabfbfa28d4ad7d52e2b189781f87
#
_cell.length_a   1.000
_cell.length_b   1.000
_cell.length_c   1.000
_cell.angle_alpha   90.00
_cell.angle_beta   90.00
_cell.angle_gamma   90.00
#
_symmetry.space_group_name_H-M   'P 1'
#
loop_
_entity.id
_entity.type
_entity.pdbx_description
1 polymer ?
#
loop_
_entity_poly.entity_id
_entity_poly.type
_entity_poly.pdbx_seq_one_letter_code
_entity_poly.pdbx_strand_id
1 'polypeptide(L)'
;MSASAPAPHSASAPRRVLLAGATGLVGRELLRQLMADPTVGEVRALTRRPLSRGELLGCSGHRPGDERLQVCEVDFDRLDRHVALFEVDWVCCAMGTTIRKAGSQAAFRQVDFDYPLHMAQLARAQGAHQLMLVSALGADADSRVFYNRVKGELEDALAELDYRSVCVARPSLLAGERGEFRLAERLGLALGWLMPDHYKPVHAAQVAAGLLSAARDERPGWHVLSNVHLRGMR
;
A
#
# COMPACT_ATOMS: atom_id res chain seq x y z
N MET A 1 -24.76 38.75 -23.56
CA MET A 1 -24.90 37.55 -22.74
C MET A 1 -23.47 37.05 -22.42
N SER A 2 -22.96 37.46 -21.26
CA SER A 2 -21.59 37.17 -20.85
C SER A 2 -21.58 35.83 -20.13
N ALA A 3 -20.92 34.83 -20.70
CA ALA A 3 -20.70 33.54 -20.06
C ALA A 3 -19.62 33.70 -18.97
N SER A 4 -20.06 33.53 -17.71
CA SER A 4 -19.19 33.53 -16.55
C SER A 4 -18.30 32.28 -16.63
N ALA A 5 -16.98 32.47 -16.61
CA ALA A 5 -16.02 31.38 -16.50
C ALA A 5 -16.19 30.62 -15.16
N PRO A 6 -16.08 29.29 -15.13
CA PRO A 6 -16.17 28.57 -13.87
C PRO A 6 -15.04 29.01 -12.95
N ALA A 7 -15.38 29.25 -11.68
CA ALA A 7 -14.42 29.59 -10.64
C ALA A 7 -13.36 28.48 -10.48
N PRO A 8 -12.09 28.82 -10.17
CA PRO A 8 -11.07 27.81 -9.92
C PRO A 8 -11.47 26.97 -8.71
N HIS A 9 -11.38 25.65 -8.87
CA HIS A 9 -11.67 24.70 -7.81
C HIS A 9 -10.86 25.08 -6.56
N SER A 10 -11.57 25.31 -5.46
CA SER A 10 -11.01 25.49 -4.13
C SER A 10 -9.93 24.43 -3.91
N ALA A 11 -8.69 24.86 -3.61
CA ALA A 11 -7.62 23.95 -3.25
C ALA A 11 -8.11 23.13 -2.05
N SER A 12 -8.35 21.83 -2.26
CA SER A 12 -8.72 20.93 -1.17
C SER A 12 -7.62 20.93 -0.12
N ALA A 13 -7.99 20.85 1.17
CA ALA A 13 -7.02 20.78 2.25
C ALA A 13 -5.99 19.68 1.99
N PRO A 14 -4.71 19.89 2.37
CA PRO A 14 -3.67 18.88 2.18
C PRO A 14 -4.06 17.56 2.86
N ARG A 15 -3.92 16.45 2.16
CA ARG A 15 -4.35 15.12 2.60
C ARG A 15 -3.44 14.56 3.69
N ARG A 16 -4.05 13.90 4.67
CA ARG A 16 -3.37 13.12 5.69
C ARG A 16 -3.41 11.64 5.27
N VAL A 17 -2.26 10.98 5.27
CA VAL A 17 -2.11 9.61 4.78
C VAL A 17 -1.54 8.71 5.87
N LEU A 18 -2.19 7.60 6.15
CA LEU A 18 -1.64 6.51 6.96
C LEU A 18 -0.92 5.52 6.04
N LEU A 19 0.32 5.19 6.35
CA LEU A 19 1.11 4.20 5.62
C LEU A 19 1.59 3.09 6.55
N ALA A 20 1.13 1.87 6.30
CA ALA A 20 1.66 0.68 6.94
C ALA A 20 2.53 -0.13 5.97
N GLY A 21 3.66 -0.65 6.47
CA GLY A 21 4.62 -1.38 5.65
C GLY A 21 5.66 -0.51 4.95
N ALA A 22 5.92 0.71 5.42
CA ALA A 22 6.87 1.69 4.86
C ALA A 22 8.31 1.14 4.67
N THR A 23 8.70 0.09 5.36
CA THR A 23 10.03 -0.56 5.24
C THR A 23 10.09 -1.62 4.14
N GLY A 24 8.95 -2.01 3.56
CA GLY A 24 8.85 -2.97 2.45
C GLY A 24 9.24 -2.36 1.10
N LEU A 25 9.35 -3.19 0.05
CA LEU A 25 9.70 -2.70 -1.30
C LEU A 25 8.67 -1.68 -1.81
N VAL A 26 7.39 -2.05 -1.84
CA VAL A 26 6.32 -1.15 -2.30
C VAL A 26 6.10 -0.01 -1.32
N GLY A 27 6.17 -0.27 -0.01
CA GLY A 27 5.96 0.75 1.01
C GLY A 27 6.99 1.88 0.96
N ARG A 28 8.26 1.59 0.66
CA ARG A 28 9.31 2.61 0.44
C ARG A 28 9.01 3.48 -0.78
N GLU A 29 8.56 2.87 -1.86
CA GLU A 29 8.17 3.60 -3.07
C GLU A 29 6.91 4.44 -2.87
N LEU A 30 5.90 3.90 -2.14
CA LEU A 30 4.74 4.69 -1.72
C LEU A 30 5.17 5.89 -0.87
N LEU A 31 6.01 5.68 0.14
CA LEU A 31 6.51 6.78 0.98
C LEU A 31 7.22 7.85 0.14
N ARG A 32 8.15 7.43 -0.73
CA ARG A 32 8.89 8.35 -1.60
C ARG A 32 7.96 9.18 -2.49
N GLN A 33 6.95 8.55 -3.11
CA GLN A 33 6.01 9.22 -4.00
C GLN A 33 5.02 10.10 -3.23
N LEU A 34 4.54 9.68 -2.05
CA LEU A 34 3.71 10.50 -1.16
C LEU A 34 4.44 11.76 -0.68
N MET A 35 5.73 11.63 -0.31
CA MET A 35 6.55 12.77 0.09
C MET A 35 6.85 13.74 -1.05
N ALA A 36 6.80 13.28 -2.30
CA ALA A 36 6.94 14.11 -3.50
C ALA A 36 5.60 14.76 -3.94
N ASP A 37 4.47 14.29 -3.42
CA ASP A 37 3.14 14.80 -3.80
C ASP A 37 2.81 16.09 -3.02
N PRO A 38 2.60 17.23 -3.70
CA PRO A 38 2.27 18.49 -3.03
C PRO A 38 0.86 18.51 -2.43
N THR A 39 -0.02 17.60 -2.82
CA THR A 39 -1.38 17.47 -2.26
C THR A 39 -1.40 16.70 -0.93
N VAL A 40 -0.29 16.06 -0.55
CA VAL A 40 -0.14 15.34 0.71
C VAL A 40 0.51 16.26 1.74
N GLY A 41 -0.20 16.57 2.80
CA GLY A 41 0.28 17.44 3.89
C GLY A 41 0.95 16.68 5.03
N GLU A 42 0.54 15.42 5.24
CA GLU A 42 1.05 14.59 6.34
C GLU A 42 1.07 13.12 5.94
N VAL A 43 2.15 12.42 6.30
CA VAL A 43 2.27 10.96 6.18
C VAL A 43 2.59 10.39 7.56
N ARG A 44 1.69 9.56 8.10
CA ARG A 44 1.88 8.79 9.32
C ARG A 44 2.34 7.38 8.96
N ALA A 45 3.63 7.10 9.12
CA ALA A 45 4.21 5.78 8.85
C ALA A 45 4.19 4.92 10.11
N LEU A 46 3.34 3.88 10.13
CA LEU A 46 3.28 2.94 11.25
C LEU A 46 4.46 1.97 11.20
N THR A 47 5.15 1.81 12.33
CA THR A 47 6.32 0.93 12.46
C THR A 47 6.21 0.09 13.73
N ARG A 48 6.78 -1.14 13.70
CA ARG A 48 6.82 -2.04 14.86
C ARG A 48 8.02 -1.82 15.77
N ARG A 49 8.95 -1.01 15.35
CA ARG A 49 10.18 -0.69 16.06
C ARG A 49 10.52 0.78 15.84
N PRO A 50 11.25 1.40 16.75
CA PRO A 50 11.68 2.76 16.54
C PRO A 50 12.54 2.87 15.27
N LEU A 51 12.19 3.84 14.44
CA LEU A 51 12.93 4.20 13.23
C LEU A 51 12.99 5.72 13.14
N SER A 52 14.12 6.24 12.70
CA SER A 52 14.23 7.65 12.37
C SER A 52 13.62 7.95 10.99
N ARG A 53 13.26 9.20 10.75
CA ARG A 53 12.83 9.68 9.42
C ARG A 53 13.90 9.39 8.36
N GLY A 54 15.18 9.63 8.68
CA GLY A 54 16.29 9.39 7.78
C GLY A 54 16.41 7.94 7.34
N GLU A 55 16.20 6.98 8.25
CA GLU A 55 16.19 5.54 7.93
C GLU A 55 15.06 5.18 6.96
N LEU A 56 13.86 5.76 7.12
CA LEU A 56 12.74 5.53 6.23
C LEU A 56 12.92 6.21 4.86
N LEU A 57 13.43 7.44 4.85
CA LEU A 57 13.65 8.22 3.62
C LEU A 57 14.95 7.83 2.89
N GLY A 58 15.80 7.02 3.53
CA GLY A 58 17.10 6.62 2.97
C GLY A 58 18.08 7.78 2.81
N CYS A 59 18.02 8.80 3.69
CA CYS A 59 18.87 9.96 3.64
C CYS A 59 19.48 10.29 5.01
N SER A 60 20.70 10.86 5.01
CA SER A 60 21.45 11.22 6.22
C SER A 60 21.31 12.70 6.61
N GLY A 61 20.27 13.40 6.18
CA GLY A 61 20.06 14.81 6.49
C GLY A 61 18.59 15.19 6.41
N HIS A 62 18.27 16.35 7.02
CA HIS A 62 16.93 16.92 6.93
C HIS A 62 16.76 17.62 5.58
N ARG A 63 15.65 17.39 4.90
CA ARG A 63 15.23 18.08 3.68
C ARG A 63 13.95 18.85 3.92
N PRO A 64 13.75 20.00 3.23
CA PRO A 64 12.46 20.68 3.27
C PRO A 64 11.31 19.73 2.91
N GLY A 65 10.29 19.68 3.74
CA GLY A 65 9.14 18.77 3.56
C GLY A 65 9.23 17.46 4.36
N ASP A 66 10.41 17.11 4.92
CA ASP A 66 10.56 15.90 5.76
C ASP A 66 9.74 15.97 7.04
N GLU A 67 9.38 17.17 7.49
CA GLU A 67 8.50 17.42 8.66
C GLU A 67 7.10 16.85 8.47
N ARG A 68 6.65 16.66 7.22
CA ARG A 68 5.36 16.04 6.90
C ARG A 68 5.32 14.54 7.23
N LEU A 69 6.49 13.89 7.38
CA LEU A 69 6.57 12.49 7.77
C LEU A 69 6.57 12.37 9.29
N GLN A 70 5.58 11.69 9.84
CA GLN A 70 5.52 11.24 11.21
C GLN A 70 5.79 9.73 11.25
N VAL A 71 6.84 9.33 11.96
CA VAL A 71 7.15 7.92 12.20
C VAL A 71 6.51 7.52 13.52
N CYS A 72 5.50 6.64 13.44
CA CYS A 72 4.69 6.25 14.58
C CYS A 72 5.02 4.81 14.96
N GLU A 73 5.73 4.62 16.07
CA GLU A 73 5.92 3.30 16.64
C GLU A 73 4.63 2.82 17.30
N VAL A 74 4.12 1.66 16.92
CA VAL A 74 2.90 1.08 17.44
C VAL A 74 3.04 -0.41 17.70
N ASP A 75 2.32 -0.90 18.70
CA ASP A 75 2.04 -2.30 18.89
C ASP A 75 0.80 -2.68 18.04
N PHE A 76 1.00 -3.46 16.98
CA PHE A 76 -0.09 -3.86 16.08
C PHE A 76 -1.13 -4.76 16.75
N ASP A 77 -0.82 -5.39 17.90
CA ASP A 77 -1.78 -6.13 18.70
C ASP A 77 -2.68 -5.20 19.53
N ARG A 78 -2.35 -3.91 19.60
CA ARG A 78 -3.01 -2.92 20.46
C ARG A 78 -3.23 -1.58 19.75
N LEU A 79 -3.62 -1.61 18.48
CA LEU A 79 -3.84 -0.39 17.68
C LEU A 79 -4.91 0.53 18.28
N ASP A 80 -5.88 -0.03 19.01
CA ASP A 80 -6.92 0.74 19.74
C ASP A 80 -6.34 1.77 20.73
N ARG A 81 -5.11 1.61 21.17
CA ARG A 81 -4.43 2.59 22.04
C ARG A 81 -3.96 3.84 21.30
N HIS A 82 -4.02 3.81 19.98
CA HIS A 82 -3.48 4.84 19.10
C HIS A 82 -4.52 5.43 18.15
N VAL A 83 -5.80 5.48 18.57
CA VAL A 83 -6.94 5.87 17.70
C VAL A 83 -6.70 7.19 16.99
N ALA A 84 -6.08 8.18 17.63
CA ALA A 84 -5.78 9.48 17.03
C ALA A 84 -4.84 9.40 15.81
N LEU A 85 -4.03 8.36 15.67
CA LEU A 85 -3.18 8.17 14.49
C LEU A 85 -3.99 7.83 13.23
N PHE A 86 -5.22 7.34 13.41
CA PHE A 86 -6.12 6.89 12.33
C PHE A 86 -7.03 7.99 11.79
N GLU A 87 -6.98 9.20 12.34
CA GLU A 87 -7.64 10.40 11.79
C GLU A 87 -6.94 10.86 10.53
N VAL A 88 -7.19 10.17 9.42
CA VAL A 88 -6.56 10.39 8.11
C VAL A 88 -7.58 10.37 6.99
N ASP A 89 -7.21 10.86 5.83
CA ASP A 89 -8.05 10.85 4.63
C ASP A 89 -7.85 9.56 3.83
N TRP A 90 -6.59 9.12 3.72
CA TRP A 90 -6.18 7.96 2.94
C TRP A 90 -5.43 6.93 3.79
N VAL A 91 -5.66 5.66 3.49
CA VAL A 91 -4.94 4.53 4.07
C VAL A 91 -4.17 3.80 2.99
N CYS A 92 -2.85 3.65 3.16
CA CYS A 92 -1.98 2.86 2.31
C CYS A 92 -1.51 1.63 3.08
N CYS A 93 -1.98 0.45 2.72
CA CYS A 93 -1.54 -0.82 3.29
C CYS A 93 -0.60 -1.55 2.34
N ALA A 94 0.70 -1.49 2.60
CA ALA A 94 1.75 -2.25 1.93
C ALA A 94 2.38 -3.29 2.90
N MET A 95 1.62 -3.71 3.90
CA MET A 95 2.03 -4.78 4.82
C MET A 95 2.01 -6.11 4.10
N GLY A 96 2.92 -6.98 4.48
CA GLY A 96 2.96 -8.34 4.00
C GLY A 96 4.24 -9.05 4.46
N THR A 97 4.11 -10.35 4.62
CA THR A 97 5.23 -11.22 4.96
C THR A 97 5.21 -12.47 4.10
N THR A 98 6.08 -13.41 4.36
CA THR A 98 6.03 -14.76 3.80
C THR A 98 5.83 -15.75 4.93
N ILE A 99 5.22 -16.92 4.67
CA ILE A 99 5.03 -17.96 5.69
C ILE A 99 6.37 -18.31 6.36
N ARG A 100 7.46 -18.37 5.57
CA ARG A 100 8.79 -18.60 6.07
C ARG A 100 9.29 -17.54 7.05
N LYS A 101 9.01 -16.24 6.77
CA LYS A 101 9.40 -15.13 7.66
C LYS A 101 8.52 -15.04 8.90
N ALA A 102 7.24 -15.33 8.73
CA ALA A 102 6.28 -15.37 9.83
C ALA A 102 6.53 -16.54 10.79
N GLY A 103 7.08 -17.65 10.29
CA GLY A 103 7.38 -18.85 11.07
C GLY A 103 6.19 -19.82 11.18
N SER A 104 4.96 -19.36 10.97
CA SER A 104 3.76 -20.21 10.99
C SER A 104 2.65 -19.61 10.12
N GLN A 105 1.65 -20.43 9.78
CA GLN A 105 0.44 -19.95 9.08
C GLN A 105 -0.37 -18.99 9.95
N ALA A 106 -0.46 -19.21 11.25
CA ALA A 106 -1.14 -18.32 12.18
C ALA A 106 -0.48 -16.94 12.23
N ALA A 107 0.85 -16.88 12.39
CA ALA A 107 1.59 -15.63 12.39
C ALA A 107 1.55 -14.93 11.02
N PHE A 108 1.51 -15.69 9.91
CA PHE A 108 1.28 -15.14 8.59
C PHE A 108 -0.09 -14.46 8.51
N ARG A 109 -1.16 -15.14 8.93
CA ARG A 109 -2.52 -14.60 8.93
C ARG A 109 -2.62 -13.32 9.77
N GLN A 110 -2.00 -13.30 10.94
CA GLN A 110 -1.97 -12.12 11.80
C GLN A 110 -1.39 -10.90 11.06
N VAL A 111 -0.27 -11.05 10.34
CA VAL A 111 0.39 -9.94 9.64
C VAL A 111 -0.30 -9.58 8.32
N ASP A 112 -0.82 -10.57 7.59
CA ASP A 112 -1.35 -10.39 6.23
C ASP A 112 -2.89 -10.31 6.17
N PHE A 113 -3.58 -10.49 7.31
CA PHE A 113 -5.04 -10.37 7.42
C PHE A 113 -5.45 -9.51 8.64
N ASP A 114 -5.13 -9.95 9.88
CA ASP A 114 -5.70 -9.35 11.08
C ASP A 114 -5.26 -7.88 11.26
N TYR A 115 -3.97 -7.58 11.14
CA TYR A 115 -3.45 -6.22 11.28
C TYR A 115 -3.95 -5.27 10.18
N PRO A 116 -3.89 -5.62 8.88
CA PRO A 116 -4.47 -4.79 7.82
C PRO A 116 -5.95 -4.50 8.00
N LEU A 117 -6.75 -5.52 8.36
CA LEU A 117 -8.17 -5.36 8.59
C LEU A 117 -8.46 -4.43 9.77
N HIS A 118 -7.83 -4.68 10.93
CA HIS A 118 -8.02 -3.86 12.13
C HIS A 118 -7.61 -2.39 11.89
N MET A 119 -6.47 -2.17 11.23
CA MET A 119 -6.01 -0.84 10.84
C MET A 119 -7.04 -0.13 9.94
N ALA A 120 -7.57 -0.82 8.94
CA ALA A 120 -8.57 -0.26 8.03
C ALA A 120 -9.89 0.05 8.77
N GLN A 121 -10.34 -0.81 9.68
CA GLN A 121 -11.52 -0.57 10.51
C GLN A 121 -11.37 0.69 11.35
N LEU A 122 -10.24 0.85 12.06
CA LEU A 122 -9.97 2.04 12.87
C LEU A 122 -9.94 3.30 12.04
N ALA A 123 -9.24 3.29 10.90
CA ALA A 123 -9.15 4.46 10.04
C ALA A 123 -10.52 4.83 9.43
N ARG A 124 -11.31 3.82 9.01
CA ARG A 124 -12.67 4.06 8.50
C ARG A 124 -13.58 4.69 9.57
N ALA A 125 -13.49 4.20 10.81
CA ALA A 125 -14.23 4.77 11.94
C ALA A 125 -13.80 6.22 12.27
N GLN A 126 -12.57 6.61 11.95
CA GLN A 126 -12.04 7.97 12.11
C GLN A 126 -12.23 8.85 10.86
N GLY A 127 -13.00 8.40 9.86
CA GLY A 127 -13.38 9.20 8.71
C GLY A 127 -12.53 9.00 7.46
N ALA A 128 -11.58 8.09 7.44
CA ALA A 128 -10.87 7.74 6.22
C ALA A 128 -11.86 7.28 5.13
N HIS A 129 -11.71 7.83 3.94
CA HIS A 129 -12.63 7.57 2.84
C HIS A 129 -12.00 6.80 1.68
N GLN A 130 -10.67 6.61 1.71
CA GLN A 130 -9.94 5.91 0.66
C GLN A 130 -8.94 4.90 1.22
N LEU A 131 -8.97 3.69 0.67
CA LEU A 131 -8.07 2.60 1.04
C LEU A 131 -7.30 2.10 -0.19
N MET A 132 -5.99 2.01 -0.06
CA MET A 132 -5.08 1.41 -1.04
C MET A 132 -4.42 0.18 -0.44
N LEU A 133 -4.59 -0.97 -1.07
CA LEU A 133 -4.07 -2.25 -0.61
C LEU A 133 -3.07 -2.85 -1.61
N VAL A 134 -1.94 -3.29 -1.12
CA VAL A 134 -1.05 -4.21 -1.86
C VAL A 134 -1.44 -5.64 -1.50
N SER A 135 -2.11 -6.29 -2.42
CA SER A 135 -2.51 -7.69 -2.36
C SER A 135 -1.54 -8.58 -3.17
N ALA A 136 -2.03 -9.60 -3.86
CA ALA A 136 -1.21 -10.47 -4.68
C ALA A 136 -1.97 -11.00 -5.89
N LEU A 137 -1.24 -11.33 -6.96
CA LEU A 137 -1.78 -12.11 -8.05
C LEU A 137 -2.33 -13.44 -7.55
N GLY A 138 -3.56 -13.77 -7.91
CA GLY A 138 -4.24 -14.99 -7.47
C GLY A 138 -4.87 -14.90 -6.07
N ALA A 139 -5.01 -13.70 -5.48
CA ALA A 139 -5.82 -13.49 -4.29
C ALA A 139 -7.26 -13.93 -4.56
N ASP A 140 -7.74 -14.90 -3.76
CA ASP A 140 -9.03 -15.55 -3.92
C ASP A 140 -9.37 -16.29 -2.62
N ALA A 141 -10.49 -15.96 -1.98
CA ALA A 141 -10.91 -16.54 -0.70
C ALA A 141 -11.18 -18.05 -0.79
N ASP A 142 -11.53 -18.56 -1.98
CA ASP A 142 -11.79 -19.98 -2.22
C ASP A 142 -10.53 -20.75 -2.66
N SER A 143 -9.37 -20.09 -2.73
CA SER A 143 -8.12 -20.70 -3.17
C SER A 143 -7.68 -21.85 -2.27
N ARG A 144 -7.25 -22.95 -2.87
CA ARG A 144 -6.59 -24.04 -2.13
C ARG A 144 -5.19 -23.67 -1.64
N VAL A 145 -4.58 -22.64 -2.24
CA VAL A 145 -3.27 -22.12 -1.82
C VAL A 145 -3.47 -21.18 -0.64
N PHE A 146 -2.98 -21.57 0.52
CA PHE A 146 -3.16 -20.82 1.78
C PHE A 146 -2.84 -19.32 1.66
N TYR A 147 -1.72 -18.98 1.02
CA TYR A 147 -1.31 -17.59 0.79
C TYR A 147 -2.39 -16.79 0.04
N ASN A 148 -2.84 -17.33 -1.11
CA ASN A 148 -3.84 -16.68 -1.96
C ASN A 148 -5.19 -16.57 -1.26
N ARG A 149 -5.55 -17.60 -0.49
CA ARG A 149 -6.79 -17.60 0.29
C ARG A 149 -6.80 -16.49 1.32
N VAL A 150 -5.73 -16.35 2.13
CA VAL A 150 -5.65 -15.28 3.14
C VAL A 150 -5.71 -13.90 2.50
N LYS A 151 -5.08 -13.72 1.33
CA LYS A 151 -5.16 -12.44 0.61
C LYS A 151 -6.58 -12.17 0.08
N GLY A 152 -7.26 -13.18 -0.46
CA GLY A 152 -8.65 -13.06 -0.90
C GLY A 152 -9.60 -12.76 0.25
N GLU A 153 -9.50 -13.51 1.34
CA GLU A 153 -10.28 -13.27 2.57
C GLU A 153 -10.11 -11.84 3.10
N LEU A 154 -8.87 -11.29 3.04
CA LEU A 154 -8.64 -9.90 3.42
C LEU A 154 -9.36 -8.93 2.48
N GLU A 155 -9.29 -9.15 1.18
CA GLU A 155 -9.97 -8.30 0.20
C GLU A 155 -11.48 -8.30 0.43
N ASP A 156 -12.08 -9.47 0.65
CA ASP A 156 -13.51 -9.62 0.94
C ASP A 156 -13.89 -8.89 2.24
N ALA A 157 -13.12 -9.06 3.32
CA ALA A 157 -13.37 -8.38 4.58
C ALA A 157 -13.23 -6.86 4.49
N LEU A 158 -12.32 -6.36 3.66
CA LEU A 158 -12.16 -4.91 3.42
C LEU A 158 -13.28 -4.33 2.55
N ALA A 159 -13.88 -5.13 1.66
CA ALA A 159 -15.02 -4.70 0.84
C ALA A 159 -16.25 -4.37 1.68
N GLU A 160 -16.38 -5.00 2.87
CA GLU A 160 -17.49 -4.77 3.81
C GLU A 160 -17.33 -3.47 4.64
N LEU A 161 -16.18 -2.76 4.56
CA LEU A 161 -15.91 -1.60 5.42
C LEU A 161 -16.49 -0.27 4.92
N ASP A 162 -17.26 -0.27 3.84
CA ASP A 162 -17.93 0.91 3.29
C ASP A 162 -16.99 2.12 3.04
N TYR A 163 -15.74 1.85 2.61
CA TYR A 163 -14.89 2.92 2.09
C TYR A 163 -15.49 3.50 0.81
N ARG A 164 -15.45 4.83 0.65
CA ARG A 164 -15.92 5.47 -0.59
C ARG A 164 -15.17 4.94 -1.82
N SER A 165 -13.86 4.70 -1.68
CA SER A 165 -12.99 4.20 -2.74
C SER A 165 -11.99 3.20 -2.18
N VAL A 166 -11.89 2.04 -2.79
CA VAL A 166 -10.86 1.03 -2.49
C VAL A 166 -10.11 0.70 -3.76
N CYS A 167 -8.79 0.78 -3.71
CA CYS A 167 -7.91 0.37 -4.80
C CYS A 167 -6.99 -0.76 -4.36
N VAL A 168 -7.10 -1.91 -5.00
CA VAL A 168 -6.31 -3.11 -4.71
C VAL A 168 -5.33 -3.37 -5.84
N ALA A 169 -4.04 -3.33 -5.55
CA ALA A 169 -3.02 -3.81 -6.48
C ALA A 169 -2.80 -5.31 -6.30
N ARG A 170 -2.93 -6.09 -7.36
CA ARG A 170 -2.62 -7.53 -7.39
C ARG A 170 -1.34 -7.78 -8.21
N PRO A 171 -0.16 -7.40 -7.69
CA PRO A 171 1.11 -7.65 -8.37
C PRO A 171 1.42 -9.14 -8.42
N SER A 172 2.18 -9.55 -9.43
CA SER A 172 2.87 -10.84 -9.45
C SER A 172 4.14 -10.76 -8.60
N LEU A 173 5.24 -11.25 -9.09
CA LEU A 173 6.54 -11.13 -8.42
C LEU A 173 7.03 -9.67 -8.47
N LEU A 174 7.42 -9.13 -7.31
CA LEU A 174 8.02 -7.81 -7.25
C LEU A 174 9.49 -7.88 -7.66
N ALA A 175 9.86 -7.13 -8.68
CA ALA A 175 11.27 -6.93 -9.03
C ALA A 175 11.91 -5.99 -8.00
N GLY A 176 13.02 -6.41 -7.35
CA GLY A 176 13.73 -5.60 -6.37
C GLY A 176 14.87 -6.35 -5.65
N GLU A 177 15.72 -5.60 -4.97
CA GLU A 177 17.02 -6.01 -4.41
C GLU A 177 16.97 -6.92 -3.17
N ARG A 178 16.05 -7.86 -3.04
CA ARG A 178 16.17 -8.85 -1.96
C ARG A 178 16.81 -10.11 -2.50
N GLY A 179 17.90 -10.52 -1.88
CA GLY A 179 18.79 -11.63 -2.28
C GLY A 179 18.14 -13.02 -2.50
N GLU A 180 16.84 -13.15 -2.29
CA GLU A 180 16.05 -14.35 -2.61
C GLU A 180 15.68 -14.44 -4.09
N PHE A 181 15.74 -13.32 -4.82
CA PHE A 181 15.38 -13.26 -6.25
C PHE A 181 16.51 -13.62 -7.20
N ARG A 182 17.78 -13.63 -6.75
CA ARG A 182 18.92 -13.92 -7.63
C ARG A 182 18.87 -15.31 -8.28
N LEU A 183 18.22 -16.28 -7.65
CA LEU A 183 18.03 -17.61 -8.26
C LEU A 183 16.85 -17.65 -9.23
N ALA A 184 15.74 -17.00 -8.90
CA ALA A 184 14.57 -16.92 -9.78
C ALA A 184 14.83 -16.03 -11.01
N GLU A 185 15.58 -14.92 -10.86
CA GLU A 185 16.04 -14.08 -11.98
C GLU A 185 17.00 -14.83 -12.90
N ARG A 186 17.96 -15.61 -12.35
CA ARG A 186 18.92 -16.40 -13.16
C ARG A 186 18.23 -17.51 -13.97
N LEU A 187 17.18 -18.11 -13.44
CA LEU A 187 16.38 -19.12 -14.14
C LEU A 187 15.27 -18.50 -15.01
N GLY A 188 14.70 -17.36 -14.60
CA GLY A 188 13.61 -16.68 -15.30
C GLY A 188 14.06 -15.79 -16.46
N LEU A 189 15.28 -15.22 -16.41
CA LEU A 189 15.81 -14.40 -17.50
C LEU A 189 16.05 -15.20 -18.78
N ALA A 190 16.34 -16.51 -18.68
CA ALA A 190 16.51 -17.37 -19.87
C ALA A 190 15.20 -17.76 -20.54
N LEU A 191 14.04 -17.68 -19.84
CA LEU A 191 12.71 -18.08 -20.32
C LEU A 191 11.65 -16.97 -20.16
N GLY A 192 12.05 -15.77 -19.72
CA GLY A 192 11.13 -14.66 -19.43
C GLY A 192 10.27 -14.21 -20.64
N TRP A 193 10.74 -14.45 -21.86
CA TRP A 193 9.96 -14.18 -23.08
C TRP A 193 8.79 -15.15 -23.30
N LEU A 194 8.86 -16.36 -22.72
CA LEU A 194 7.78 -17.36 -22.77
C LEU A 194 6.75 -17.16 -21.63
N MET A 195 7.07 -16.32 -20.64
CA MET A 195 6.18 -16.09 -19.49
C MET A 195 5.00 -15.21 -19.92
N PRO A 196 3.74 -15.65 -19.69
CA PRO A 196 2.57 -14.82 -19.96
C PRO A 196 2.65 -13.47 -19.20
N ASP A 197 2.16 -12.39 -19.82
CA ASP A 197 2.31 -11.01 -19.29
C ASP A 197 1.80 -10.81 -17.86
N HIS A 198 0.77 -11.54 -17.46
CA HIS A 198 0.20 -11.46 -16.13
C HIS A 198 1.10 -12.05 -15.01
N TYR A 199 2.09 -12.89 -15.36
CA TYR A 199 3.07 -13.43 -14.40
C TYR A 199 4.42 -12.71 -14.42
N LYS A 200 4.68 -11.86 -15.43
CA LYS A 200 5.94 -11.15 -15.52
C LYS A 200 6.17 -10.25 -14.29
N PRO A 201 7.39 -10.13 -13.78
CA PRO A 201 7.71 -9.27 -12.65
C PRO A 201 7.30 -7.81 -12.87
N VAL A 202 6.89 -7.13 -11.82
CA VAL A 202 6.55 -5.71 -11.79
C VAL A 202 7.45 -4.97 -10.78
N HIS A 203 7.85 -3.75 -11.10
CA HIS A 203 8.65 -2.95 -10.18
C HIS A 203 7.79 -2.34 -9.07
N ALA A 204 8.34 -2.29 -7.85
CA ALA A 204 7.66 -1.69 -6.70
C ALA A 204 7.21 -0.24 -6.95
N ALA A 205 8.02 0.53 -7.71
CA ALA A 205 7.67 1.90 -8.10
C ALA A 205 6.41 1.97 -8.97
N GLN A 206 6.20 1.00 -9.87
CA GLN A 206 5.01 0.92 -10.72
C GLN A 206 3.76 0.57 -9.91
N VAL A 207 3.90 -0.33 -8.91
CA VAL A 207 2.79 -0.66 -8.00
C VAL A 207 2.39 0.57 -7.19
N ALA A 208 3.36 1.29 -6.65
CA ALA A 208 3.13 2.53 -5.91
C ALA A 208 2.47 3.60 -6.79
N ALA A 209 2.98 3.81 -8.01
CA ALA A 209 2.42 4.77 -8.96
C ALA A 209 0.97 4.45 -9.34
N GLY A 210 0.66 3.17 -9.57
CA GLY A 210 -0.70 2.72 -9.87
C GLY A 210 -1.67 3.00 -8.73
N LEU A 211 -1.30 2.65 -7.50
CA LEU A 211 -2.11 2.91 -6.31
C LEU A 211 -2.35 4.42 -6.10
N LEU A 212 -1.30 5.24 -6.19
CA LEU A 212 -1.43 6.68 -6.00
C LEU A 212 -2.17 7.39 -7.14
N SER A 213 -2.04 6.90 -8.38
CA SER A 213 -2.87 7.40 -9.49
C SER A 213 -4.35 7.14 -9.24
N ALA A 214 -4.70 5.91 -8.85
CA ALA A 214 -6.07 5.56 -8.52
C ALA A 214 -6.60 6.37 -7.30
N ALA A 215 -5.72 6.64 -6.33
CA ALA A 215 -6.06 7.46 -5.17
C ALA A 215 -6.42 8.90 -5.56
N ARG A 216 -5.64 9.50 -6.46
CA ARG A 216 -5.90 10.87 -6.96
C ARG A 216 -7.17 10.96 -7.80
N ASP A 217 -7.52 9.90 -8.51
CA ASP A 217 -8.76 9.83 -9.30
C ASP A 217 -10.01 9.77 -8.42
N GLU A 218 -9.90 9.37 -7.16
CA GLU A 218 -10.97 9.29 -6.15
C GLU A 218 -12.25 8.61 -6.65
N ARG A 219 -12.14 7.67 -7.57
CA ARG A 219 -13.29 6.95 -8.15
C ARG A 219 -14.00 6.13 -7.08
N PRO A 220 -15.30 6.32 -6.87
CA PRO A 220 -16.02 5.51 -5.90
C PRO A 220 -16.05 4.02 -6.26
N GLY A 221 -16.09 3.17 -5.23
CA GLY A 221 -16.23 1.72 -5.37
C GLY A 221 -14.92 0.96 -5.28
N TRP A 222 -14.97 -0.31 -5.66
CA TRP A 222 -13.86 -1.26 -5.58
C TRP A 222 -13.14 -1.38 -6.92
N HIS A 223 -11.83 -1.15 -6.93
CA HIS A 223 -11.00 -1.16 -8.13
C HIS A 223 -9.81 -2.08 -7.97
N VAL A 224 -9.61 -3.00 -8.92
CA VAL A 224 -8.46 -3.91 -8.92
C VAL A 224 -7.49 -3.53 -10.04
N LEU A 225 -6.24 -3.25 -9.66
CA LEU A 225 -5.14 -3.06 -10.59
C LEU A 225 -4.44 -4.40 -10.84
N SER A 226 -4.67 -4.97 -12.01
CA SER A 226 -4.01 -6.21 -12.42
C SER A 226 -2.50 -6.01 -12.62
N ASN A 227 -1.72 -7.09 -12.57
CA ASN A 227 -0.28 -7.04 -12.82
C ASN A 227 0.07 -6.42 -14.19
N VAL A 228 -0.72 -6.70 -15.21
CA VAL A 228 -0.52 -6.13 -16.56
C VAL A 228 -0.71 -4.61 -16.53
N HIS A 229 -1.77 -4.13 -15.85
CA HIS A 229 -2.01 -2.70 -15.69
C HIS A 229 -0.86 -2.02 -14.94
N LEU A 230 -0.43 -2.59 -13.81
CA LEU A 230 0.66 -2.07 -12.99
C LEU A 230 1.98 -1.94 -13.77
N ARG A 231 2.30 -2.92 -14.63
CA ARG A 231 3.50 -2.89 -15.47
C ARG A 231 3.51 -1.77 -16.53
N GLY A 232 2.34 -1.27 -16.89
CA GLY A 232 2.18 -0.12 -17.79
C GLY A 232 2.37 1.23 -17.10
N MET A 233 2.42 1.31 -15.76
CA MET A 233 2.61 2.55 -15.02
C MET A 233 4.06 3.06 -15.17
N ARG A 234 4.22 4.38 -15.27
CA ARG A 234 5.52 5.07 -15.45
C ARG A 234 5.87 5.88 -14.24
#